data_82f6ad07bb267c1abeaad1732610b266
#
_entry.id   82f6ad07bb267c1abeaad1732610b266
#
_cell.length_a   1.000
_cell.length_b   1.000
_cell.length_c   1.000
_cell.angle_alpha   90.00
_cell.angle_beta   90.00
_cell.angle_gamma   90.00
#
_symmetry.space_group_name_H-M   'P 1'
#
loop_
_entity.id
_entity.type
_entity.pdbx_description
1 polymer ?
#
loop_
_entity_poly.entity_id
_entity_poly.type
_entity_poly.pdbx_seq_one_letter_code
_entity_poly.pdbx_strand_id
1 'polypeptide(L)'
;MSFLPGPHSKMVPTRAYLRLLAFLLIVVWPAAVLAQGSGRSSQGTSGNHTITGYVFFPSGRRAEGSIQVKLQSLNAGELSVIADSSGAFSFTSLAPGNYTVVVIAGDDYEIGREAVFIDTDLDLSRMNVPVIKTSRRYTVMITLQLKHHPADHSKGTVVNAALADVPENARTLYEKSLEQSRAGDSLKAIDNLRAAISLFPKFPLALNELGVQLLKINQPLKAVDPLRSAIKLSPDAFLPKLNLGIALLETQQFAEAESRLREALKQNDSAATAHMYLGVALVKSRNLVEAEKELRRSIDLGGNQIGLAHKYLGGIYWGRHEYRLAVDELETYLRLTPNAQDAERVRGTIAELRSKS
;
A
#
# COMPACT_ATOMS: atom_id res chain seq x y z
N MET A 1 16.51 17.07 77.92
CA MET A 1 17.90 16.81 78.33
C MET A 1 18.68 16.81 77.05
N SER A 2 19.28 17.90 76.65
CA SER A 2 20.64 18.37 76.92
C SER A 2 21.63 17.38 76.31
N PHE A 3 22.58 17.72 75.40
CA PHE A 3 23.39 18.90 75.19
C PHE A 3 24.11 18.78 73.85
N LEU A 4 24.22 19.88 73.14
CA LEU A 4 25.33 20.18 72.24
C LEU A 4 26.57 20.54 73.07
N PRO A 5 27.83 20.67 72.54
CA PRO A 5 28.18 21.52 71.41
C PRO A 5 29.38 21.06 70.52
N GLY A 6 29.60 21.84 69.41
CA GLY A 6 30.83 21.82 68.60
C GLY A 6 32.02 22.52 69.32
N PRO A 7 33.02 23.16 68.66
CA PRO A 7 33.32 23.45 67.24
C PRO A 7 34.87 23.39 66.90
N HIS A 8 35.24 24.12 65.81
CA HIS A 8 36.59 24.64 65.42
C HIS A 8 37.44 23.76 64.50
N SER A 9 37.79 24.15 63.37
CA SER A 9 38.28 25.35 62.67
C SER A 9 39.67 25.10 62.08
N LYS A 10 39.81 25.62 60.91
CA LYS A 10 40.99 26.29 60.27
C LYS A 10 41.69 25.60 59.09
N MET A 11 41.48 26.26 57.99
CA MET A 11 42.44 27.01 57.16
C MET A 11 43.47 26.24 56.32
N VAL A 12 43.31 26.48 55.04
CA VAL A 12 44.20 26.61 53.85
C VAL A 12 45.69 27.04 54.22
N PRO A 13 46.74 26.70 53.44
CA PRO A 13 46.89 27.20 52.08
C PRO A 13 47.76 26.42 51.04
N THR A 14 47.50 26.82 49.81
CA THR A 14 48.45 27.16 48.70
C THR A 14 49.33 26.10 48.01
N ARG A 15 49.11 26.07 46.69
CA ARG A 15 50.07 26.05 45.55
C ARG A 15 51.10 24.93 45.42
N ALA A 16 50.92 24.17 44.32
CA ALA A 16 52.07 23.97 43.41
C ALA A 16 51.54 23.40 42.04
N TYR A 17 51.99 24.07 41.02
CA TYR A 17 51.83 23.72 39.60
C TYR A 17 52.53 22.38 39.31
N LEU A 18 51.84 21.48 38.56
CA LEU A 18 52.57 20.57 37.69
C LEU A 18 51.76 20.35 36.40
N ARG A 19 52.33 20.80 35.32
CA ARG A 19 51.89 20.60 33.95
C ARG A 19 52.02 19.10 33.63
N LEU A 20 50.96 18.45 33.21
CA LEU A 20 51.03 17.20 32.47
C LEU A 20 50.11 17.33 31.25
N LEU A 21 50.76 17.40 30.08
CA LEU A 21 50.13 17.28 28.77
C LEU A 21 49.44 15.92 28.68
N ALA A 22 48.10 15.91 28.68
CA ALA A 22 47.32 14.78 28.25
C ALA A 22 46.88 15.06 26.81
N PHE A 23 47.41 14.28 25.89
CA PHE A 23 46.97 14.21 24.50
C PHE A 23 45.51 13.82 24.46
N LEU A 24 44.65 14.78 24.08
CA LEU A 24 43.26 14.53 23.75
C LEU A 24 43.24 13.93 22.34
N LEU A 25 43.21 12.61 22.23
CA LEU A 25 42.81 11.91 21.01
C LEU A 25 41.34 12.23 20.76
N ILE A 26 41.11 13.25 19.95
CA ILE A 26 39.80 13.49 19.36
C ILE A 26 39.57 12.38 18.35
N VAL A 27 38.89 11.31 18.78
CA VAL A 27 38.27 10.39 17.88
C VAL A 27 37.12 11.14 17.23
N VAL A 28 37.38 11.70 16.06
CA VAL A 28 36.31 12.20 15.19
C VAL A 28 35.54 10.97 14.69
N TRP A 29 34.53 10.61 15.42
CA TRP A 29 33.47 9.77 14.88
C TRP A 29 32.79 10.61 13.78
N PRO A 30 32.66 10.11 12.55
CA PRO A 30 31.79 10.76 11.62
C PRO A 30 30.38 10.62 12.20
N ALA A 31 29.86 11.71 12.73
CA ALA A 31 28.44 11.84 13.01
C ALA A 31 27.75 11.68 11.65
N ALA A 32 27.25 10.49 11.39
CA ALA A 32 26.22 10.32 10.40
C ALA A 32 25.09 11.25 10.87
N VAL A 33 24.98 12.38 10.22
CA VAL A 33 23.84 13.27 10.35
C VAL A 33 22.66 12.49 9.82
N LEU A 34 22.01 11.75 10.71
CA LEU A 34 20.66 11.30 10.51
C LEU A 34 19.83 12.58 10.42
N ALA A 35 19.58 13.01 9.19
CA ALA A 35 18.55 13.99 8.92
C ALA A 35 17.22 13.39 9.35
N GLN A 36 16.91 13.46 10.65
CA GLN A 36 15.58 13.24 11.18
C GLN A 36 14.71 14.42 10.74
N GLY A 37 14.29 14.36 9.47
CA GLY A 37 13.20 15.20 9.01
C GLY A 37 11.91 14.68 9.66
N SER A 38 11.46 15.31 10.73
CA SER A 38 10.09 15.18 11.23
C SER A 38 9.14 15.83 10.23
N GLY A 39 9.05 15.30 9.04
CA GLY A 39 8.25 15.84 7.95
C GLY A 39 7.58 14.71 7.17
N ARG A 40 6.36 14.97 6.74
CA ARG A 40 5.53 14.07 5.92
C ARG A 40 6.16 13.64 4.59
N SER A 41 7.31 14.20 4.23
CA SER A 41 8.00 13.92 2.96
C SER A 41 9.52 13.92 3.11
N SER A 42 10.21 13.05 2.36
CA SER A 42 11.65 13.05 2.19
C SER A 42 12.02 13.31 0.73
N GLN A 43 13.05 14.12 0.49
CA GLN A 43 13.60 14.38 -0.84
C GLN A 43 14.59 13.29 -1.24
N GLY A 44 14.46 12.80 -2.47
CA GLY A 44 15.31 11.74 -3.04
C GLY A 44 16.43 12.27 -3.94
N THR A 45 16.73 11.56 -4.99
CA THR A 45 17.92 11.63 -5.83
C THR A 45 17.80 12.56 -7.04
N SER A 46 17.41 13.81 -6.88
CA SER A 46 17.39 14.82 -7.95
C SER A 46 16.51 14.49 -9.18
N GLY A 47 15.55 13.60 -9.04
CA GLY A 47 14.55 13.28 -10.06
C GLY A 47 13.29 14.13 -9.93
N ASN A 48 12.31 13.86 -10.81
CA ASN A 48 11.04 14.60 -10.85
C ASN A 48 9.85 13.76 -10.34
N HIS A 49 10.09 12.50 -9.98
CA HIS A 49 9.01 11.58 -9.63
C HIS A 49 8.74 11.57 -8.12
N THR A 50 7.55 11.13 -7.76
CA THR A 50 7.10 11.07 -6.37
C THR A 50 6.46 9.71 -6.10
N ILE A 51 6.84 9.06 -5.00
CA ILE A 51 6.12 7.91 -4.44
C ILE A 51 5.34 8.42 -3.23
N THR A 52 4.03 8.24 -3.26
CA THR A 52 3.14 8.51 -2.12
C THR A 52 2.47 7.22 -1.70
N GLY A 53 2.00 7.14 -0.47
CA GLY A 53 1.27 5.95 -0.06
C GLY A 53 0.57 6.10 1.26
N TYR A 54 -0.17 5.03 1.58
CA TYR A 54 -0.90 4.90 2.83
C TYR A 54 -0.61 3.54 3.45
N VAL A 55 -0.49 3.55 4.77
CA VAL A 55 -0.37 2.33 5.58
C VAL A 55 -1.73 2.03 6.22
N PHE A 56 -2.16 0.79 6.09
CA PHE A 56 -3.42 0.30 6.65
C PHE A 56 -3.17 -0.77 7.68
N PHE A 57 -3.97 -0.78 8.73
CA PHE A 57 -4.07 -1.92 9.63
C PHE A 57 -4.77 -3.11 8.93
N PRO A 58 -4.61 -4.33 9.43
CA PRO A 58 -5.33 -5.51 8.92
C PRO A 58 -6.86 -5.34 8.93
N SER A 59 -7.38 -4.45 9.77
CA SER A 59 -8.80 -4.07 9.83
C SER A 59 -9.30 -3.26 8.61
N GLY A 60 -8.37 -2.82 7.73
CA GLY A 60 -8.67 -1.91 6.64
C GLY A 60 -8.76 -0.44 7.03
N ARG A 61 -8.58 -0.09 8.32
CA ARG A 61 -8.45 1.30 8.77
C ARG A 61 -7.08 1.83 8.43
N ARG A 62 -6.97 3.13 8.15
CA ARG A 62 -5.67 3.81 8.02
C ARG A 62 -4.89 3.66 9.31
N ALA A 63 -3.61 3.36 9.20
CA ALA A 63 -2.76 3.17 10.36
C ALA A 63 -2.47 4.54 11.00
N GLU A 64 -2.70 4.62 12.30
CA GLU A 64 -2.44 5.79 13.13
C GLU A 64 -1.20 5.53 13.99
N GLY A 65 -0.34 6.54 14.17
CA GLY A 65 0.85 6.44 15.02
C GLY A 65 2.16 6.69 14.27
N SER A 66 3.27 6.56 14.99
CA SER A 66 4.62 6.79 14.47
C SER A 66 5.12 5.57 13.67
N ILE A 67 4.66 5.42 12.45
CA ILE A 67 5.07 4.32 11.56
C ILE A 67 6.24 4.79 10.71
N GLN A 68 7.36 4.11 10.81
CA GLN A 68 8.52 4.38 9.98
C GLN A 68 8.34 3.75 8.60
N VAL A 69 8.48 4.57 7.57
CA VAL A 69 8.48 4.13 6.18
C VAL A 69 9.84 4.44 5.57
N LYS A 70 10.46 3.43 5.00
CA LYS A 70 11.75 3.54 4.33
C LYS A 70 11.58 3.29 2.83
N LEU A 71 12.35 4.01 2.04
CA LEU A 71 12.46 3.79 0.61
C LEU A 71 13.88 3.32 0.32
N GLN A 72 14.02 2.10 -0.16
CA GLN A 72 15.30 1.49 -0.50
C GLN A 72 15.50 1.44 -2.01
N SER A 73 16.67 1.80 -2.48
CA SER A 73 17.06 1.68 -3.89
C SER A 73 18.56 1.37 -3.99
N LEU A 74 18.93 0.55 -4.98
CA LEU A 74 20.33 0.24 -5.26
C LEU A 74 21.15 1.48 -5.64
N ASN A 75 20.52 2.46 -6.28
CA ASN A 75 21.18 3.65 -6.81
C ASN A 75 21.10 4.87 -5.88
N ALA A 76 20.08 4.92 -5.02
CA ALA A 76 19.75 6.09 -4.19
C ALA A 76 19.99 5.88 -2.69
N GLY A 77 20.36 4.65 -2.29
CA GLY A 77 20.49 4.29 -0.88
C GLY A 77 19.12 4.15 -0.18
N GLU A 78 19.08 4.58 1.08
CA GLU A 78 17.85 4.48 1.90
C GLU A 78 17.39 5.88 2.33
N LEU A 79 16.11 6.18 2.07
CA LEU A 79 15.40 7.35 2.58
C LEU A 79 14.40 6.89 3.64
N SER A 80 14.09 7.75 4.61
CA SER A 80 13.14 7.41 5.69
C SER A 80 12.22 8.58 5.98
N VAL A 81 10.95 8.28 6.19
CA VAL A 81 9.93 9.22 6.66
C VAL A 81 9.09 8.57 7.75
N ILE A 82 8.39 9.37 8.54
CA ILE A 82 7.36 8.89 9.46
C ILE A 82 6.01 9.18 8.80
N ALA A 83 5.16 8.15 8.68
CA ALA A 83 3.79 8.33 8.21
C ALA A 83 3.03 9.26 9.16
N ASP A 84 2.14 10.07 8.62
CA ASP A 84 1.32 10.98 9.42
C ASP A 84 0.20 10.24 10.17
N SER A 85 -0.60 10.99 10.94
CA SER A 85 -1.73 10.46 11.72
C SER A 85 -2.82 9.78 10.87
N SER A 86 -2.79 9.96 9.55
CA SER A 86 -3.67 9.26 8.60
C SER A 86 -2.98 8.07 7.91
N GLY A 87 -1.78 7.69 8.34
CA GLY A 87 -0.96 6.67 7.72
C GLY A 87 -0.34 7.07 6.38
N ALA A 88 -0.43 8.36 5.99
CA ALA A 88 0.10 8.83 4.72
C ALA A 88 1.60 9.12 4.78
N PHE A 89 2.31 8.81 3.68
CA PHE A 89 3.74 9.11 3.51
C PHE A 89 4.05 9.56 2.08
N SER A 90 5.18 10.24 1.90
CA SER A 90 5.62 10.70 0.58
C SER A 90 7.14 10.77 0.46
N PHE A 91 7.66 10.32 -0.67
CA PHE A 91 9.05 10.50 -1.11
C PHE A 91 9.05 11.27 -2.42
N THR A 92 9.71 12.40 -2.47
CA THR A 92 9.73 13.31 -3.62
C THR A 92 11.11 13.36 -4.29
N SER A 93 11.19 13.95 -5.47
CA SER A 93 12.45 14.14 -6.22
C SER A 93 13.17 12.84 -6.52
N LEU A 94 12.43 11.80 -6.90
CA LEU A 94 12.99 10.49 -7.19
C LEU A 94 13.38 10.39 -8.68
N ALA A 95 14.55 9.82 -8.93
CA ALA A 95 14.99 9.46 -10.28
C ALA A 95 14.31 8.17 -10.76
N PRO A 96 14.27 7.91 -12.07
CA PRO A 96 13.86 6.59 -12.58
C PRO A 96 14.69 5.46 -11.98
N GLY A 97 14.05 4.32 -11.72
CA GLY A 97 14.71 3.14 -11.14
C GLY A 97 13.80 2.23 -10.33
N ASN A 98 14.41 1.21 -9.75
CA ASN A 98 13.73 0.26 -8.87
C ASN A 98 13.81 0.74 -7.43
N TYR A 99 12.66 0.80 -6.78
CA TYR A 99 12.51 1.18 -5.39
C TYR A 99 11.74 0.10 -4.63
N THR A 100 12.05 -0.06 -3.36
CA THR A 100 11.27 -0.88 -2.44
C THR A 100 10.82 0.00 -1.28
N VAL A 101 9.51 0.15 -1.11
CA VAL A 101 8.93 0.77 0.07
C VAL A 101 8.89 -0.27 1.17
N VAL A 102 9.47 0.05 2.32
CA VAL A 102 9.54 -0.83 3.51
C VAL A 102 8.85 -0.13 4.65
N VAL A 103 7.83 -0.75 5.24
CA VAL A 103 7.08 -0.21 6.36
C VAL A 103 7.43 -0.98 7.62
N ILE A 104 7.82 -0.24 8.66
CA ILE A 104 8.17 -0.76 9.98
C ILE A 104 7.18 -0.16 10.98
N ALA A 105 6.21 -0.96 11.40
CA ALA A 105 5.12 -0.54 12.27
C ALA A 105 5.22 -1.08 13.71
N GLY A 106 6.45 -1.31 14.19
CA GLY A 106 6.72 -1.88 15.50
C GLY A 106 6.88 -3.39 15.50
N ASP A 107 6.96 -3.98 16.71
CA ASP A 107 7.31 -5.40 16.87
C ASP A 107 6.16 -6.35 16.57
N ASP A 108 4.93 -5.87 16.61
CA ASP A 108 3.73 -6.67 16.40
C ASP A 108 3.39 -6.96 14.94
N TYR A 109 4.01 -6.21 14.03
CA TYR A 109 3.71 -6.31 12.59
C TYR A 109 4.90 -6.85 11.81
N GLU A 110 4.60 -7.61 10.77
CA GLU A 110 5.60 -7.97 9.77
C GLU A 110 6.07 -6.71 9.03
N ILE A 111 7.31 -6.74 8.58
CA ILE A 111 7.84 -5.66 7.76
C ILE A 111 7.13 -5.68 6.40
N GLY A 112 6.25 -4.70 6.16
CA GLY A 112 5.59 -4.52 4.88
C GLY A 112 6.62 -4.13 3.80
N ARG A 113 6.54 -4.74 2.62
CA ARG A 113 7.42 -4.42 1.48
C ARG A 113 6.61 -4.35 0.20
N GLU A 114 6.82 -3.28 -0.56
CA GLU A 114 6.20 -3.09 -1.86
C GLU A 114 7.23 -2.56 -2.85
N ALA A 115 7.35 -3.21 -4.00
CA ALA A 115 8.28 -2.80 -5.06
C ALA A 115 7.60 -1.77 -5.97
N VAL A 116 8.31 -0.68 -6.26
CA VAL A 116 7.88 0.38 -7.17
C VAL A 116 8.93 0.57 -8.23
N PHE A 117 8.54 0.45 -9.49
CA PHE A 117 9.39 0.76 -10.62
C PHE A 117 9.02 2.13 -11.19
N ILE A 118 9.96 3.06 -11.15
CA ILE A 118 9.86 4.36 -11.81
C ILE A 118 10.50 4.24 -13.19
N ASP A 119 9.69 4.33 -14.22
CA ASP A 119 10.13 4.19 -15.61
C ASP A 119 11.05 5.34 -16.02
N THR A 120 11.99 5.05 -16.91
CA THR A 120 12.78 6.09 -17.58
C THR A 120 11.87 6.83 -18.56
N ASP A 121 11.91 8.15 -18.55
CA ASP A 121 11.33 8.93 -19.63
C ASP A 121 11.91 8.43 -20.98
N LEU A 122 11.03 8.20 -21.95
CA LEU A 122 11.45 7.80 -23.29
C LEU A 122 12.50 8.81 -23.78
N ASP A 123 13.71 8.34 -24.04
CA ASP A 123 14.78 9.16 -24.62
C ASP A 123 14.45 9.45 -26.08
N LEU A 124 13.66 10.50 -26.28
CA LEU A 124 13.34 11.05 -27.60
C LEU A 124 14.43 11.98 -28.13
N SER A 125 15.57 12.07 -27.48
CA SER A 125 16.70 12.94 -27.87
C SER A 125 17.20 12.63 -29.28
N ARG A 126 17.00 11.40 -29.76
CA ARG A 126 17.32 10.99 -31.15
C ARG A 126 16.37 11.58 -32.19
N MET A 127 15.22 12.14 -31.79
CA MET A 127 14.22 12.71 -32.70
C MET A 127 14.18 14.23 -32.67
N ASN A 128 15.17 14.90 -32.06
CA ASN A 128 15.24 16.38 -31.95
C ASN A 128 13.99 17.01 -31.26
N VAL A 129 13.28 16.25 -30.46
CA VAL A 129 12.15 16.71 -29.65
C VAL A 129 12.67 17.07 -28.28
N PRO A 130 12.34 18.26 -27.72
CA PRO A 130 12.76 18.61 -26.37
C PRO A 130 12.22 17.58 -25.37
N VAL A 131 13.12 16.99 -24.56
CA VAL A 131 12.76 16.04 -23.52
C VAL A 131 11.91 16.77 -22.48
N ILE A 132 10.62 16.56 -22.53
CA ILE A 132 9.71 17.02 -21.48
C ILE A 132 9.91 16.07 -20.31
N LYS A 133 10.62 16.52 -19.28
CA LYS A 133 10.74 15.76 -18.02
C LYS A 133 9.37 15.68 -17.37
N THR A 134 8.70 14.57 -17.55
CA THR A 134 7.37 14.34 -16.96
C THR A 134 7.53 14.00 -15.46
N SER A 135 6.84 14.74 -14.61
CA SER A 135 6.69 14.39 -13.19
C SER A 135 5.58 13.37 -13.07
N ARG A 136 5.88 12.19 -12.52
CA ARG A 136 4.88 11.15 -12.27
C ARG A 136 4.78 10.89 -10.76
N ARG A 137 3.54 10.60 -10.34
CA ARG A 137 3.25 10.19 -8.97
C ARG A 137 2.86 8.72 -8.96
N TYR A 138 3.52 7.95 -8.10
CA TYR A 138 3.25 6.53 -7.87
C TYR A 138 2.61 6.39 -6.51
N THR A 139 1.51 5.66 -6.41
CA THR A 139 0.82 5.47 -5.13
C THR A 139 0.92 4.03 -4.67
N VAL A 140 1.27 3.85 -3.41
CA VAL A 140 1.47 2.54 -2.77
C VAL A 140 0.50 2.42 -1.60
N MET A 141 -0.16 1.28 -1.48
CA MET A 141 -0.99 0.94 -0.34
C MET A 141 -0.43 -0.31 0.33
N ILE A 142 -0.01 -0.17 1.58
CA ILE A 142 0.58 -1.27 2.33
C ILE A 142 -0.34 -1.60 3.50
N THR A 143 -0.90 -2.81 3.47
CA THR A 143 -1.64 -3.35 4.61
C THR A 143 -0.67 -4.10 5.51
N LEU A 144 -0.58 -3.66 6.77
CA LEU A 144 0.24 -4.31 7.79
C LEU A 144 -0.25 -5.74 8.02
N GLN A 145 0.68 -6.64 8.24
CA GLN A 145 0.43 -8.02 8.62
C GLN A 145 0.93 -8.20 10.05
N LEU A 146 0.18 -8.90 10.90
CA LEU A 146 0.66 -9.24 12.23
C LEU A 146 1.78 -10.28 12.14
N LYS A 147 2.85 -10.10 12.93
CA LYS A 147 3.87 -11.14 13.09
C LYS A 147 3.28 -12.37 13.74
N HIS A 148 3.58 -13.51 13.18
CA HIS A 148 3.27 -14.77 13.80
C HIS A 148 4.29 -15.04 14.91
N HIS A 149 3.89 -14.81 16.17
CA HIS A 149 4.66 -15.30 17.32
C HIS A 149 4.13 -16.69 17.67
N PRO A 150 5.00 -17.73 17.73
CA PRO A 150 4.60 -18.99 18.33
C PRO A 150 4.16 -18.68 19.76
N ALA A 151 2.99 -19.13 20.12
CA ALA A 151 2.27 -18.77 21.32
C ALA A 151 3.13 -18.96 22.59
N ASP A 152 3.67 -17.86 23.11
CA ASP A 152 4.09 -17.75 24.51
C ASP A 152 2.91 -17.17 25.29
N HIS A 153 2.17 -18.04 25.95
CA HIS A 153 0.95 -17.73 26.69
C HIS A 153 1.17 -16.91 27.99
N SER A 154 2.36 -16.29 28.17
CA SER A 154 2.75 -15.71 29.48
C SER A 154 2.96 -14.20 29.53
N LYS A 155 2.82 -13.45 28.40
CA LYS A 155 2.97 -11.97 28.42
C LYS A 155 1.84 -11.30 27.69
N GLY A 156 1.21 -10.33 28.33
CA GLY A 156 0.05 -9.58 27.85
C GLY A 156 0.20 -9.14 26.40
N THR A 157 -0.51 -9.80 25.53
CA THR A 157 -0.58 -9.53 24.09
C THR A 157 -1.20 -8.16 23.91
N VAL A 158 -0.53 -7.26 23.16
CA VAL A 158 -1.22 -6.10 22.58
C VAL A 158 -2.23 -6.67 21.58
N VAL A 159 -3.44 -6.83 22.05
CA VAL A 159 -4.55 -7.36 21.23
C VAL A 159 -4.83 -6.31 20.16
N ASN A 160 -4.68 -6.68 18.87
CA ASN A 160 -5.20 -5.86 17.80
C ASN A 160 -6.65 -5.51 18.13
N ALA A 161 -6.97 -4.22 18.27
CA ALA A 161 -8.30 -3.77 18.69
C ALA A 161 -9.44 -4.40 17.86
N ALA A 162 -9.17 -4.72 16.58
CA ALA A 162 -10.12 -5.42 15.70
C ALA A 162 -10.31 -6.92 16.06
N LEU A 163 -9.42 -7.50 16.86
CA LEU A 163 -9.48 -8.89 17.32
C LEU A 163 -9.73 -9.00 18.84
N ALA A 164 -9.84 -7.87 19.56
CA ALA A 164 -9.97 -7.84 21.00
C ALA A 164 -11.20 -8.64 21.50
N ASP A 165 -12.31 -8.49 20.82
CA ASP A 165 -13.59 -9.14 21.16
C ASP A 165 -13.76 -10.51 20.49
N VAL A 166 -12.78 -10.97 19.70
CA VAL A 166 -12.88 -12.24 18.98
C VAL A 166 -12.44 -13.38 19.88
N PRO A 167 -13.29 -14.40 20.10
CA PRO A 167 -12.92 -15.59 20.85
C PRO A 167 -11.66 -16.27 20.30
N GLU A 168 -10.80 -16.77 21.18
CA GLU A 168 -9.49 -17.33 20.82
C GLU A 168 -9.56 -18.42 19.74
N ASN A 169 -10.53 -19.32 19.85
CA ASN A 169 -10.75 -20.38 18.87
C ASN A 169 -11.13 -19.86 17.47
N ALA A 170 -11.94 -18.79 17.41
CA ALA A 170 -12.28 -18.15 16.14
C ALA A 170 -11.09 -17.39 15.56
N ARG A 171 -10.29 -16.73 16.42
CA ARG A 171 -9.07 -16.03 16.01
C ARG A 171 -8.04 -16.99 15.45
N THR A 172 -7.76 -18.11 16.13
CA THR A 172 -6.82 -19.14 15.66
C THR A 172 -7.20 -19.67 14.28
N LEU A 173 -8.49 -19.91 14.03
CA LEU A 173 -8.96 -20.35 12.71
C LEU A 173 -8.78 -19.26 11.65
N TYR A 174 -9.03 -18.00 11.99
CA TYR A 174 -8.79 -16.87 11.10
C TYR A 174 -7.31 -16.75 10.74
N GLU A 175 -6.41 -16.78 11.72
CA GLU A 175 -4.95 -16.74 11.53
C GLU A 175 -4.48 -17.88 10.62
N LYS A 176 -4.93 -19.10 10.89
CA LYS A 176 -4.65 -20.28 10.06
C LYS A 176 -5.16 -20.09 8.63
N SER A 177 -6.30 -19.44 8.44
CA SER A 177 -6.81 -19.12 7.10
C SER A 177 -5.89 -18.17 6.34
N LEU A 178 -5.32 -17.17 7.02
CA LEU A 178 -4.36 -16.24 6.41
C LEU A 178 -3.07 -16.94 5.98
N GLU A 179 -2.57 -17.89 6.77
CA GLU A 179 -1.42 -18.71 6.40
C GLU A 179 -1.70 -19.53 5.14
N GLN A 180 -2.86 -20.17 5.08
CA GLN A 180 -3.28 -20.94 3.91
C GLN A 180 -3.49 -20.08 2.67
N SER A 181 -4.05 -18.88 2.85
CA SER A 181 -4.19 -17.88 1.80
C SER A 181 -2.82 -17.47 1.21
N ARG A 182 -1.81 -17.26 2.06
CA ARG A 182 -0.42 -16.97 1.65
C ARG A 182 0.23 -18.15 0.93
N ALA A 183 -0.07 -19.36 1.37
CA ALA A 183 0.38 -20.60 0.71
C ALA A 183 -0.35 -20.89 -0.61
N GLY A 184 -1.34 -20.06 -0.99
CA GLY A 184 -2.13 -20.26 -2.20
C GLY A 184 -3.26 -21.29 -2.06
N ASP A 185 -3.48 -21.86 -0.87
CA ASP A 185 -4.54 -22.84 -0.61
C ASP A 185 -5.85 -22.15 -0.20
N SER A 186 -6.50 -21.52 -1.18
CA SER A 186 -7.74 -20.79 -0.97
C SER A 186 -8.89 -21.68 -0.46
N LEU A 187 -8.91 -22.97 -0.80
CA LEU A 187 -9.99 -23.85 -0.35
C LEU A 187 -9.90 -24.10 1.16
N LYS A 188 -8.72 -24.47 1.66
CA LYS A 188 -8.52 -24.61 3.11
C LYS A 188 -8.72 -23.30 3.87
N ALA A 189 -8.29 -22.18 3.29
CA ALA A 189 -8.54 -20.87 3.87
C ALA A 189 -10.04 -20.61 4.04
N ILE A 190 -10.85 -20.90 3.02
CA ILE A 190 -12.33 -20.78 3.06
C ILE A 190 -12.93 -21.65 4.17
N ASP A 191 -12.49 -22.90 4.32
CA ASP A 191 -13.01 -23.82 5.33
C ASP A 191 -12.73 -23.29 6.75
N ASN A 192 -11.51 -22.81 7.01
CA ASN A 192 -11.18 -22.21 8.31
C ASN A 192 -11.91 -20.88 8.56
N LEU A 193 -12.11 -20.05 7.53
CA LEU A 193 -12.89 -18.82 7.63
C LEU A 193 -14.35 -19.10 7.97
N ARG A 194 -14.96 -20.08 7.33
CA ARG A 194 -16.35 -20.51 7.65
C ARG A 194 -16.45 -21.02 9.09
N ALA A 195 -15.47 -21.81 9.54
CA ALA A 195 -15.43 -22.29 10.91
C ALA A 195 -15.28 -21.11 11.89
N ALA A 196 -14.38 -20.15 11.62
CA ALA A 196 -14.19 -18.95 12.44
C ALA A 196 -15.50 -18.12 12.52
N ILE A 197 -16.17 -17.90 11.39
CA ILE A 197 -17.43 -17.16 11.31
C ILE A 197 -18.57 -17.92 12.02
N SER A 198 -18.58 -19.24 11.96
CA SER A 198 -19.55 -20.05 12.70
C SER A 198 -19.39 -19.90 14.21
N LEU A 199 -18.15 -19.80 14.72
CA LEU A 199 -17.87 -19.56 16.14
C LEU A 199 -18.14 -18.11 16.54
N PHE A 200 -17.87 -17.15 15.63
CA PHE A 200 -18.05 -15.73 15.90
C PHE A 200 -18.65 -15.02 14.67
N PRO A 201 -19.98 -15.01 14.51
CA PRO A 201 -20.64 -14.44 13.33
C PRO A 201 -20.39 -12.93 13.11
N LYS A 202 -20.06 -12.18 14.17
CA LYS A 202 -19.71 -10.74 14.10
C LYS A 202 -18.21 -10.52 13.89
N PHE A 203 -17.63 -11.19 12.92
CA PHE A 203 -16.20 -11.13 12.61
C PHE A 203 -15.96 -10.48 11.24
N PRO A 204 -15.91 -9.13 11.14
CA PRO A 204 -15.83 -8.42 9.86
C PRO A 204 -14.56 -8.76 9.07
N LEU A 205 -13.42 -8.99 9.76
CA LEU A 205 -12.18 -9.36 9.08
C LEU A 205 -12.28 -10.74 8.42
N ALA A 206 -12.83 -11.74 9.11
CA ALA A 206 -13.02 -13.08 8.55
C ALA A 206 -14.05 -13.08 7.42
N LEU A 207 -15.11 -12.30 7.53
CA LEU A 207 -16.11 -12.13 6.48
C LEU A 207 -15.52 -11.49 5.21
N ASN A 208 -14.72 -10.43 5.38
CA ASN A 208 -14.02 -9.81 4.24
C ASN A 208 -13.05 -10.80 3.59
N GLU A 209 -12.23 -11.49 4.38
CA GLU A 209 -11.25 -12.45 3.86
C GLU A 209 -11.94 -13.62 3.16
N LEU A 210 -13.07 -14.10 3.68
CA LEU A 210 -13.90 -15.11 3.00
C LEU A 210 -14.33 -14.63 1.61
N GLY A 211 -14.78 -13.38 1.51
CA GLY A 211 -15.11 -12.75 0.23
C GLY A 211 -13.92 -12.74 -0.73
N VAL A 212 -12.74 -12.34 -0.25
CA VAL A 212 -11.50 -12.32 -1.04
C VAL A 212 -11.13 -13.73 -1.54
N GLN A 213 -11.15 -14.73 -0.66
CA GLN A 213 -10.81 -16.11 -1.08
C GLN A 213 -11.82 -16.68 -2.08
N LEU A 214 -13.11 -16.34 -1.95
CA LEU A 214 -14.14 -16.74 -2.91
C LEU A 214 -13.93 -16.09 -4.29
N LEU A 215 -13.50 -14.81 -4.32
CA LEU A 215 -13.12 -14.14 -5.57
C LEU A 215 -11.90 -14.83 -6.21
N LYS A 216 -10.87 -15.17 -5.43
CA LYS A 216 -9.67 -15.86 -5.94
C LYS A 216 -9.99 -17.20 -6.62
N ILE A 217 -10.98 -17.94 -6.12
CA ILE A 217 -11.42 -19.20 -6.73
C ILE A 217 -12.55 -19.02 -7.75
N ASN A 218 -12.74 -17.81 -8.26
CA ASN A 218 -13.74 -17.47 -9.27
C ASN A 218 -15.20 -17.81 -8.85
N GLN A 219 -15.55 -17.55 -7.58
CA GLN A 219 -16.90 -17.68 -7.05
C GLN A 219 -17.47 -16.34 -6.57
N PRO A 220 -17.56 -15.31 -7.45
CA PRO A 220 -17.93 -13.96 -7.05
C PRO A 220 -19.34 -13.86 -6.46
N LEU A 221 -20.29 -14.65 -6.95
CA LEU A 221 -21.64 -14.66 -6.43
C LEU A 221 -21.70 -15.05 -4.94
N LYS A 222 -20.86 -16.02 -4.52
CA LYS A 222 -20.77 -16.42 -3.11
C LYS A 222 -20.02 -15.42 -2.24
N ALA A 223 -19.20 -14.56 -2.83
CA ALA A 223 -18.47 -13.53 -2.11
C ALA A 223 -19.36 -12.34 -1.68
N VAL A 224 -20.48 -12.11 -2.36
CA VAL A 224 -21.35 -10.93 -2.13
C VAL A 224 -21.89 -10.87 -0.69
N ASP A 225 -22.47 -11.95 -0.19
CA ASP A 225 -23.11 -11.96 1.13
C ASP A 225 -22.11 -11.80 2.30
N PRO A 226 -20.97 -12.50 2.34
CA PRO A 226 -19.93 -12.24 3.33
C PRO A 226 -19.45 -10.79 3.31
N LEU A 227 -19.20 -10.21 2.12
CA LEU A 227 -18.73 -8.83 1.98
C LEU A 227 -19.79 -7.81 2.43
N ARG A 228 -21.07 -8.02 2.10
CA ARG A 228 -22.17 -7.19 2.64
C ARG A 228 -22.25 -7.27 4.16
N SER A 229 -22.07 -8.47 4.72
CA SER A 229 -22.04 -8.67 6.16
C SER A 229 -20.85 -7.97 6.82
N ALA A 230 -19.67 -8.01 6.20
CA ALA A 230 -18.50 -7.27 6.66
C ALA A 230 -18.75 -5.76 6.70
N ILE A 231 -19.36 -5.18 5.64
CA ILE A 231 -19.72 -3.77 5.57
C ILE A 231 -20.73 -3.40 6.65
N LYS A 232 -21.74 -4.25 6.88
CA LYS A 232 -22.74 -4.01 7.93
C LYS A 232 -22.12 -3.91 9.31
N LEU A 233 -21.11 -4.72 9.58
CA LEU A 233 -20.38 -4.73 10.86
C LEU A 233 -19.34 -3.61 10.97
N SER A 234 -18.77 -3.19 9.85
CA SER A 234 -17.74 -2.14 9.76
C SER A 234 -18.03 -1.20 8.59
N PRO A 235 -18.98 -0.26 8.75
CA PRO A 235 -19.45 0.60 7.64
C PRO A 235 -18.37 1.51 7.05
N ASP A 236 -17.36 1.84 7.83
CA ASP A 236 -16.26 2.73 7.41
C ASP A 236 -15.05 1.98 6.84
N ALA A 237 -15.10 0.64 6.79
CA ALA A 237 -14.00 -0.15 6.26
C ALA A 237 -13.93 -0.03 4.73
N PHE A 238 -12.74 0.33 4.22
CA PHE A 238 -12.45 0.47 2.80
C PHE A 238 -12.49 -0.87 2.06
N LEU A 239 -11.74 -1.87 2.57
CA LEU A 239 -11.53 -3.14 1.86
C LEU A 239 -12.81 -3.92 1.57
N PRO A 240 -13.76 -4.09 2.51
CA PRO A 240 -15.00 -4.80 2.20
C PRO A 240 -15.82 -4.12 1.10
N LYS A 241 -15.83 -2.78 1.04
CA LYS A 241 -16.54 -2.03 -0.02
C LYS A 241 -15.88 -2.21 -1.38
N LEU A 242 -14.55 -2.13 -1.44
CA LEU A 242 -13.78 -2.39 -2.65
C LEU A 242 -14.03 -3.82 -3.15
N ASN A 243 -13.87 -4.82 -2.28
CA ASN A 243 -14.02 -6.22 -2.63
C ASN A 243 -15.47 -6.54 -3.04
N LEU A 244 -16.46 -5.93 -2.41
CA LEU A 244 -17.86 -6.05 -2.84
C LEU A 244 -18.07 -5.44 -4.23
N GLY A 245 -17.49 -4.27 -4.49
CA GLY A 245 -17.51 -3.66 -5.82
C GLY A 245 -16.94 -4.59 -6.89
N ILE A 246 -15.83 -5.26 -6.60
CA ILE A 246 -15.23 -6.26 -7.50
C ILE A 246 -16.17 -7.47 -7.69
N ALA A 247 -16.71 -8.03 -6.61
CA ALA A 247 -17.66 -9.15 -6.69
C ALA A 247 -18.88 -8.81 -7.53
N LEU A 248 -19.43 -7.61 -7.36
CA LEU A 248 -20.58 -7.12 -8.11
C LEU A 248 -20.27 -6.89 -9.59
N LEU A 249 -19.06 -6.43 -9.93
CA LEU A 249 -18.59 -6.35 -11.32
C LEU A 249 -18.55 -7.72 -11.99
N GLU A 250 -17.98 -8.71 -11.33
CA GLU A 250 -17.87 -10.08 -11.84
C GLU A 250 -19.27 -10.74 -11.98
N THR A 251 -20.24 -10.32 -11.17
CA THR A 251 -21.63 -10.79 -11.25
C THR A 251 -22.52 -9.89 -12.11
N GLN A 252 -21.93 -8.94 -12.86
CA GLN A 252 -22.59 -8.01 -13.80
C GLN A 252 -23.61 -7.06 -13.13
N GLN A 253 -23.50 -6.83 -11.85
CA GLN A 253 -24.33 -5.89 -11.09
C GLN A 253 -23.69 -4.49 -11.10
N PHE A 254 -23.54 -3.89 -12.30
CA PHE A 254 -22.69 -2.73 -12.53
C PHE A 254 -23.09 -1.48 -11.74
N ALA A 255 -24.38 -1.21 -11.62
CA ALA A 255 -24.88 -0.04 -10.88
C ALA A 255 -24.56 -0.12 -9.38
N GLU A 256 -24.73 -1.30 -8.76
CA GLU A 256 -24.36 -1.48 -7.35
C GLU A 256 -22.85 -1.49 -7.16
N ALA A 257 -22.10 -2.09 -8.09
CA ALA A 257 -20.63 -2.06 -8.09
C ALA A 257 -20.11 -0.62 -8.07
N GLU A 258 -20.64 0.23 -8.95
CA GLU A 258 -20.31 1.66 -9.01
C GLU A 258 -20.58 2.36 -7.67
N SER A 259 -21.75 2.14 -7.07
CA SER A 259 -22.10 2.70 -5.75
C SER A 259 -21.10 2.30 -4.67
N ARG A 260 -20.77 1.00 -4.58
CA ARG A 260 -19.84 0.49 -3.56
C ARG A 260 -18.40 0.97 -3.77
N LEU A 261 -17.96 1.09 -5.01
CA LEU A 261 -16.64 1.62 -5.34
C LEU A 261 -16.53 3.11 -5.02
N ARG A 262 -17.57 3.91 -5.28
CA ARG A 262 -17.61 5.30 -4.84
C ARG A 262 -17.62 5.43 -3.31
N GLU A 263 -18.34 4.56 -2.61
CA GLU A 263 -18.29 4.52 -1.14
C GLU A 263 -16.90 4.14 -0.62
N ALA A 264 -16.19 3.22 -1.28
CA ALA A 264 -14.81 2.90 -0.95
C ALA A 264 -13.90 4.12 -1.15
N LEU A 265 -14.03 4.84 -2.27
CA LEU A 265 -13.24 6.03 -2.56
C LEU A 265 -13.49 7.19 -1.59
N LYS A 266 -14.66 7.27 -0.94
CA LYS A 266 -14.89 8.23 0.16
C LYS A 266 -14.00 7.94 1.38
N GLN A 267 -13.62 6.69 1.59
CA GLN A 267 -12.73 6.29 2.70
C GLN A 267 -11.25 6.42 2.29
N ASN A 268 -10.93 6.19 1.02
CA ASN A 268 -9.59 6.29 0.48
C ASN A 268 -9.64 6.74 -0.98
N ASP A 269 -9.54 8.05 -1.19
CA ASP A 269 -9.57 8.72 -2.49
C ASP A 269 -8.28 8.58 -3.32
N SER A 270 -7.26 7.98 -2.74
CA SER A 270 -5.97 7.71 -3.40
C SER A 270 -5.81 6.23 -3.77
N ALA A 271 -6.87 5.45 -3.66
CA ALA A 271 -6.86 4.04 -3.98
C ALA A 271 -6.90 3.80 -5.50
N ALA A 272 -5.75 3.68 -6.14
CA ALA A 272 -5.64 3.42 -7.57
C ALA A 272 -6.51 2.25 -8.04
N THR A 273 -6.51 1.15 -7.28
CA THR A 273 -7.34 -0.04 -7.58
C THR A 273 -8.83 0.27 -7.53
N ALA A 274 -9.29 1.11 -6.59
CA ALA A 274 -10.70 1.48 -6.50
C ALA A 274 -11.13 2.36 -7.69
N HIS A 275 -10.29 3.33 -8.09
CA HIS A 275 -10.50 4.13 -9.31
C HIS A 275 -10.53 3.24 -10.55
N MET A 276 -9.62 2.27 -10.66
CA MET A 276 -9.58 1.33 -11.77
C MET A 276 -10.90 0.55 -11.88
N TYR A 277 -11.35 -0.07 -10.80
CA TYR A 277 -12.58 -0.85 -10.83
C TYR A 277 -13.82 0.03 -11.00
N LEU A 278 -13.82 1.26 -10.48
CA LEU A 278 -14.87 2.23 -10.77
C LEU A 278 -14.90 2.57 -12.26
N GLY A 279 -13.75 2.84 -12.86
CA GLY A 279 -13.64 3.04 -14.29
C GLY A 279 -14.17 1.85 -15.10
N VAL A 280 -13.84 0.62 -14.68
CA VAL A 280 -14.39 -0.60 -15.31
C VAL A 280 -15.91 -0.68 -15.17
N ALA A 281 -16.47 -0.39 -13.99
CA ALA A 281 -17.92 -0.35 -13.77
C ALA A 281 -18.59 0.65 -14.70
N LEU A 282 -18.03 1.84 -14.82
CA LEU A 282 -18.52 2.90 -15.69
C LEU A 282 -18.45 2.54 -17.18
N VAL A 283 -17.39 1.85 -17.63
CA VAL A 283 -17.32 1.31 -19.01
C VAL A 283 -18.49 0.34 -19.24
N LYS A 284 -18.73 -0.57 -18.30
CA LYS A 284 -19.83 -1.54 -18.40
C LYS A 284 -21.21 -0.89 -18.37
N SER A 285 -21.36 0.22 -17.67
CA SER A 285 -22.57 1.06 -17.64
C SER A 285 -22.64 2.05 -18.83
N ARG A 286 -21.67 2.03 -19.73
CA ARG A 286 -21.56 2.93 -20.91
C ARG A 286 -21.37 4.42 -20.57
N ASN A 287 -20.96 4.75 -19.36
CA ASN A 287 -20.56 6.11 -18.97
C ASN A 287 -19.07 6.33 -19.31
N LEU A 288 -18.74 6.41 -20.60
CA LEU A 288 -17.35 6.38 -21.08
C LEU A 288 -16.55 7.64 -20.71
N VAL A 289 -17.20 8.79 -20.51
CA VAL A 289 -16.51 10.05 -20.16
C VAL A 289 -15.98 9.97 -18.73
N GLU A 290 -16.83 9.57 -17.80
CA GLU A 290 -16.42 9.42 -16.41
C GLU A 290 -15.46 8.22 -16.25
N ALA A 291 -15.70 7.13 -16.99
CA ALA A 291 -14.81 5.97 -17.00
C ALA A 291 -13.37 6.36 -17.38
N GLU A 292 -13.19 7.14 -18.44
CA GLU A 292 -11.87 7.62 -18.83
C GLU A 292 -11.20 8.43 -17.72
N LYS A 293 -11.94 9.34 -17.07
CA LYS A 293 -11.43 10.13 -15.93
C LYS A 293 -10.93 9.24 -14.79
N GLU A 294 -11.75 8.26 -14.40
CA GLU A 294 -11.42 7.38 -13.29
C GLU A 294 -10.24 6.43 -13.63
N LEU A 295 -10.19 5.92 -14.87
CA LEU A 295 -9.08 5.09 -15.33
C LEU A 295 -7.75 5.88 -15.39
N ARG A 296 -7.77 7.12 -15.91
CA ARG A 296 -6.59 8.00 -15.88
C ARG A 296 -6.17 8.31 -14.45
N ARG A 297 -7.13 8.62 -13.56
CA ARG A 297 -6.85 8.86 -12.15
C ARG A 297 -6.19 7.62 -11.50
N SER A 298 -6.65 6.44 -11.83
CA SER A 298 -6.03 5.19 -11.41
C SER A 298 -4.55 5.08 -11.85
N ILE A 299 -4.26 5.40 -13.10
CA ILE A 299 -2.90 5.38 -13.65
C ILE A 299 -2.01 6.42 -12.96
N ASP A 300 -2.50 7.64 -12.74
CA ASP A 300 -1.78 8.69 -12.03
C ASP A 300 -1.41 8.30 -10.59
N LEU A 301 -2.25 7.49 -9.96
CA LEU A 301 -2.07 7.05 -8.57
C LEU A 301 -1.25 5.76 -8.44
N GLY A 302 -1.34 4.85 -9.38
CA GLY A 302 -1.00 3.45 -9.15
C GLY A 302 0.16 2.84 -9.91
N GLY A 303 0.80 3.55 -10.82
CA GLY A 303 1.98 3.01 -11.52
C GLY A 303 1.74 1.66 -12.22
N ASN A 304 2.68 0.74 -12.06
CA ASN A 304 2.76 -0.52 -12.82
C ASN A 304 1.68 -1.58 -12.53
N GLN A 305 0.90 -1.43 -11.47
CA GLN A 305 -0.13 -2.43 -11.12
C GLN A 305 -1.45 -2.24 -11.88
N ILE A 306 -1.51 -1.27 -12.79
CA ILE A 306 -2.74 -0.78 -13.39
C ILE A 306 -2.88 -1.17 -14.87
N GLY A 307 -2.30 -2.29 -15.26
CA GLY A 307 -2.42 -2.80 -16.62
C GLY A 307 -3.88 -2.84 -17.11
N LEU A 308 -4.81 -3.24 -16.24
CA LEU A 308 -6.22 -3.30 -16.59
C LEU A 308 -6.81 -1.92 -16.95
N ALA A 309 -6.37 -0.82 -16.31
CA ALA A 309 -6.81 0.52 -16.67
C ALA A 309 -6.40 0.90 -18.09
N HIS A 310 -5.15 0.60 -18.48
CA HIS A 310 -4.67 0.81 -19.85
C HIS A 310 -5.48 0.02 -20.88
N LYS A 311 -5.81 -1.24 -20.57
CA LYS A 311 -6.67 -2.05 -21.45
C LYS A 311 -8.04 -1.41 -21.70
N TYR A 312 -8.69 -0.92 -20.64
CA TYR A 312 -10.01 -0.29 -20.78
C TYR A 312 -9.94 1.09 -21.45
N LEU A 313 -8.88 1.88 -21.21
CA LEU A 313 -8.63 3.12 -21.95
C LEU A 313 -8.42 2.85 -23.44
N GLY A 314 -7.61 1.86 -23.77
CA GLY A 314 -7.42 1.42 -25.15
C GLY A 314 -8.75 1.05 -25.82
N GLY A 315 -9.65 0.39 -25.12
CA GLY A 315 -11.00 0.08 -25.59
C GLY A 315 -11.88 1.34 -25.79
N ILE A 316 -11.79 2.33 -24.90
CA ILE A 316 -12.52 3.60 -25.02
C ILE A 316 -12.03 4.36 -26.27
N TYR A 317 -10.71 4.50 -26.44
CA TYR A 317 -10.13 5.21 -27.60
C TYR A 317 -10.41 4.49 -28.91
N TRP A 318 -10.36 3.16 -28.93
CA TRP A 318 -10.79 2.38 -30.08
C TRP A 318 -12.24 2.69 -30.46
N GLY A 319 -13.15 2.71 -29.50
CA GLY A 319 -14.56 3.04 -29.74
C GLY A 319 -14.79 4.46 -30.27
N ARG A 320 -13.85 5.38 -30.03
CA ARG A 320 -13.86 6.77 -30.55
C ARG A 320 -13.08 6.95 -31.85
N HIS A 321 -12.53 5.87 -32.42
CA HIS A 321 -11.67 5.90 -33.61
C HIS A 321 -10.32 6.63 -33.38
N GLU A 322 -9.91 6.82 -32.14
CA GLU A 322 -8.61 7.41 -31.75
C GLU A 322 -7.53 6.31 -31.75
N TYR A 323 -7.26 5.74 -32.93
CA TYR A 323 -6.53 4.50 -33.10
C TYR A 323 -5.11 4.55 -32.54
N ARG A 324 -4.39 5.65 -32.68
CA ARG A 324 -3.03 5.81 -32.12
C ARG A 324 -3.05 5.69 -30.60
N LEU A 325 -3.94 6.43 -29.93
CA LEU A 325 -4.08 6.38 -28.47
C LEU A 325 -4.50 4.98 -28.01
N ALA A 326 -5.39 4.33 -28.78
CA ALA A 326 -5.78 2.96 -28.44
C ALA A 326 -4.60 1.98 -28.52
N VAL A 327 -3.73 2.11 -29.53
CA VAL A 327 -2.52 1.30 -29.68
C VAL A 327 -1.57 1.54 -28.50
N ASP A 328 -1.25 2.78 -28.18
CA ASP A 328 -0.32 3.15 -27.10
C ASP A 328 -0.76 2.56 -25.74
N GLU A 329 -2.06 2.65 -25.46
CA GLU A 329 -2.63 2.11 -24.22
C GLU A 329 -2.62 0.57 -24.20
N LEU A 330 -2.97 -0.09 -25.30
CA LEU A 330 -2.97 -1.55 -25.38
C LEU A 330 -1.54 -2.13 -25.35
N GLU A 331 -0.56 -1.46 -25.92
CA GLU A 331 0.85 -1.84 -25.80
C GLU A 331 1.36 -1.70 -24.37
N THR A 332 0.96 -0.61 -23.70
CA THR A 332 1.28 -0.44 -22.28
C THR A 332 0.65 -1.55 -21.42
N TYR A 333 -0.60 -1.91 -21.70
CA TYR A 333 -1.22 -3.07 -21.06
C TYR A 333 -0.39 -4.35 -21.23
N LEU A 334 0.02 -4.69 -22.46
CA LEU A 334 0.81 -5.89 -22.73
C LEU A 334 2.20 -5.85 -22.08
N ARG A 335 2.81 -4.68 -22.02
CA ARG A 335 4.10 -4.50 -21.34
C ARG A 335 3.99 -4.74 -19.84
N LEU A 336 2.91 -4.27 -19.22
CA LEU A 336 2.66 -4.44 -17.78
C LEU A 336 2.15 -5.84 -17.43
N THR A 337 1.47 -6.51 -18.35
CA THR A 337 0.86 -7.82 -18.15
C THR A 337 1.19 -8.78 -19.29
N PRO A 338 2.48 -9.15 -19.48
CA PRO A 338 2.91 -9.93 -20.65
C PRO A 338 2.28 -11.33 -20.74
N ASN A 339 1.91 -11.89 -19.59
CA ASN A 339 1.29 -13.21 -19.46
C ASN A 339 -0.23 -13.15 -19.32
N ALA A 340 -0.87 -12.04 -19.68
CA ALA A 340 -2.32 -11.94 -19.62
C ALA A 340 -2.97 -12.99 -20.55
N GLN A 341 -4.05 -13.59 -20.05
CA GLN A 341 -4.77 -14.65 -20.78
C GLN A 341 -5.26 -14.18 -22.16
N ASP A 342 -5.49 -12.88 -22.33
CA ASP A 342 -5.95 -12.27 -23.58
C ASP A 342 -4.84 -11.57 -24.39
N ALA A 343 -3.57 -11.76 -24.02
CA ALA A 343 -2.43 -11.08 -24.66
C ALA A 343 -2.40 -11.27 -26.17
N GLU A 344 -2.60 -12.49 -26.67
CA GLU A 344 -2.62 -12.75 -28.12
C GLU A 344 -3.74 -12.02 -28.86
N ARG A 345 -4.93 -12.01 -28.27
CA ARG A 345 -6.06 -11.25 -28.83
C ARG A 345 -5.77 -9.76 -28.87
N VAL A 346 -5.17 -9.21 -27.82
CA VAL A 346 -4.79 -7.79 -27.78
C VAL A 346 -3.71 -7.46 -28.79
N ARG A 347 -2.71 -8.34 -29.03
CA ARG A 347 -1.72 -8.17 -30.10
C ARG A 347 -2.38 -8.14 -31.49
N GLY A 348 -3.34 -9.02 -31.74
CA GLY A 348 -4.13 -8.97 -32.99
C GLY A 348 -4.89 -7.66 -33.16
N THR A 349 -5.52 -7.18 -32.09
CA THR A 349 -6.21 -5.88 -32.09
C THR A 349 -5.25 -4.72 -32.40
N ILE A 350 -4.07 -4.68 -31.78
CA ILE A 350 -3.05 -3.66 -32.05
C ILE A 350 -2.64 -3.66 -33.53
N ALA A 351 -2.40 -4.83 -34.11
CA ALA A 351 -2.03 -4.95 -35.53
C ALA A 351 -3.14 -4.41 -36.45
N GLU A 352 -4.40 -4.70 -36.15
CA GLU A 352 -5.55 -4.15 -36.88
C GLU A 352 -5.62 -2.63 -36.75
N LEU A 353 -5.48 -2.08 -35.54
CA LEU A 353 -5.59 -0.64 -35.29
C LEU A 353 -4.46 0.15 -35.96
N ARG A 354 -3.25 -0.40 -36.02
CA ARG A 354 -2.12 0.21 -36.75
C ARG A 354 -2.35 0.31 -38.23
N SER A 355 -3.14 -0.59 -38.83
CA SER A 355 -3.49 -0.49 -40.25
C SER A 355 -4.53 0.61 -40.55
N LYS A 356 -5.19 1.13 -39.49
CA LYS A 356 -6.24 2.16 -39.58
C LYS A 356 -5.76 3.55 -39.10
N SER A 357 -4.56 3.59 -38.47
CA SER A 357 -3.94 4.81 -37.96
C SER A 357 -2.94 5.36 -38.97
#